data_6325e5fa9c012895923fee3d4f80cff6
#
_entry.id   6325e5fa9c012895923fee3d4f80cff6
#
_cell.length_a   1.000
_cell.length_b   1.000
_cell.length_c   1.000
_cell.angle_alpha   90.00
_cell.angle_beta   90.00
_cell.angle_gamma   90.00
#
_symmetry.space_group_name_H-M   'P 1'
#
loop_
_entity.id
_entity.type
_entity.pdbx_description
1 polymer ?
#
loop_
_entity_poly.entity_id
_entity_poly.type
_entity_poly.pdbx_seq_one_letter_code
_entity_poly.pdbx_strand_id
1 'polypeptide(L)'
;TAKPTEQITEKPTEKPTEAKTTSKKSSSNGDGKFVFKVYGWGHGVGMSQQGAIQMAKDGSSYKQILAHYYPGTTLKTDSNTPKTVIYGGEEIPIVKYLCGTTKREIGAGSPVEALKAQLVCAYSFAKTYNFNVPASQHAYDDGYAYEGTALHKACLEVLNMSSDSDTPKAVYVDYNGSAARTVYFDSVGGKTASAADTWGATQYPYLSGGASCKEEVRSTTVEISAADMKKYILNYNEDIKLDDDPANWLEIISHDGARSENCGYVIKIRVGDKTVSGNNFRAKVLKYKIRSHCFTVEYVPA
;
A
#
# COMPACT_ATOMS: atom_id res chain seq x y z
N THR A 1 -22.55 21.90 -3.95
CA THR A 1 -22.64 20.77 -3.01
C THR A 1 -21.77 19.65 -3.56
N ALA A 2 -20.53 19.60 -3.13
CA ALA A 2 -19.60 18.54 -3.49
C ALA A 2 -19.99 17.25 -2.77
N LYS A 3 -20.09 16.16 -3.54
CA LYS A 3 -20.34 14.81 -3.04
C LYS A 3 -19.14 14.39 -2.19
N PRO A 4 -19.30 13.71 -1.04
CA PRO A 4 -18.17 13.29 -0.22
C PRO A 4 -17.24 12.37 -1.02
N THR A 5 -15.98 12.71 -1.09
CA THR A 5 -14.92 11.86 -1.64
C THR A 5 -14.84 10.59 -0.78
N GLU A 6 -15.02 9.42 -1.38
CA GLU A 6 -14.79 8.14 -0.68
C GLU A 6 -13.40 8.16 -0.04
N GLN A 7 -13.36 7.99 1.27
CA GLN A 7 -12.12 7.89 2.03
C GLN A 7 -11.33 6.66 1.54
N ILE A 8 -10.08 6.91 1.13
CA ILE A 8 -9.13 5.85 0.85
C ILE A 8 -8.74 5.24 2.21
N THR A 9 -9.54 4.30 2.70
CA THR A 9 -9.29 3.59 3.95
C THR A 9 -8.71 2.22 3.60
N GLU A 10 -7.41 2.11 3.49
CA GLU A 10 -6.73 0.83 3.62
C GLU A 10 -6.19 0.71 5.04
N LYS A 11 -6.64 -0.34 5.75
CA LYS A 11 -6.10 -0.72 7.05
C LYS A 11 -4.61 -1.02 6.90
N PRO A 12 -3.73 -0.57 7.81
CA PRO A 12 -2.31 -0.91 7.79
C PRO A 12 -2.13 -2.41 7.64
N THR A 13 -1.30 -2.84 6.70
CA THR A 13 -1.04 -4.25 6.44
C THR A 13 -0.21 -4.78 7.60
N GLU A 14 -0.78 -5.64 8.44
CA GLU A 14 -0.02 -6.34 9.48
C GLU A 14 1.09 -7.16 8.80
N LYS A 15 2.34 -6.88 9.17
CA LYS A 15 3.50 -7.65 8.73
C LYS A 15 3.39 -9.04 9.38
N PRO A 16 3.27 -10.14 8.63
CA PRO A 16 3.16 -11.45 9.25
C PRO A 16 4.45 -11.81 9.96
N THR A 17 4.33 -12.21 11.21
CA THR A 17 5.27 -13.17 11.82
C THR A 17 5.27 -14.41 10.94
N GLU A 18 6.43 -14.96 10.60
CA GLU A 18 6.56 -16.21 9.83
C GLU A 18 5.73 -17.32 10.47
N ALA A 19 4.52 -17.50 9.99
CA ALA A 19 3.70 -18.64 10.34
C ALA A 19 4.15 -19.81 9.48
N LYS A 20 4.80 -20.80 10.09
CA LYS A 20 4.98 -22.13 9.52
C LYS A 20 3.65 -22.61 8.97
N THR A 21 3.59 -22.76 7.66
CA THR A 21 2.43 -23.28 6.94
C THR A 21 2.28 -24.76 7.26
N THR A 22 1.53 -25.08 8.30
CA THR A 22 0.95 -26.40 8.42
C THR A 22 -0.29 -26.45 7.55
N SER A 23 -0.17 -27.07 6.40
CA SER A 23 -1.29 -27.38 5.52
C SER A 23 -2.25 -28.30 6.24
N LYS A 24 -3.32 -27.75 6.83
CA LYS A 24 -4.51 -28.57 7.13
C LYS A 24 -5.15 -28.91 5.80
N LYS A 25 -5.05 -30.19 5.40
CA LYS A 25 -5.88 -30.80 4.37
C LYS A 25 -7.35 -30.61 4.78
N SER A 26 -8.03 -29.62 4.18
CA SER A 26 -9.48 -29.57 4.21
C SER A 26 -9.96 -30.60 3.20
N SER A 27 -10.75 -31.56 3.65
CA SER A 27 -11.46 -32.51 2.80
C SER A 27 -12.45 -31.75 1.93
N SER A 28 -12.08 -31.53 0.66
CA SER A 28 -12.97 -30.93 -0.34
C SER A 28 -13.87 -32.01 -0.93
N ASN A 29 -15.16 -31.93 -0.71
CA ASN A 29 -16.13 -32.51 -1.63
C ASN A 29 -16.04 -31.72 -2.96
N GLY A 30 -15.78 -32.40 -4.00
CA GLY A 30 -16.03 -32.33 -5.44
C GLY A 30 -16.22 -31.03 -6.23
N ASP A 31 -16.00 -29.80 -5.70
CA ASP A 31 -16.48 -28.56 -6.33
C ASP A 31 -15.40 -27.72 -7.03
N GLY A 32 -14.23 -28.25 -7.36
CA GLY A 32 -13.18 -27.46 -8.01
C GLY A 32 -12.67 -26.26 -7.19
N LYS A 33 -11.73 -25.50 -7.72
CA LYS A 33 -11.11 -24.35 -7.04
C LYS A 33 -10.71 -23.24 -8.00
N PHE A 34 -10.65 -22.01 -7.48
CA PHE A 34 -10.01 -20.88 -8.14
C PHE A 34 -8.56 -20.77 -7.70
N VAL A 35 -7.65 -20.70 -8.66
CA VAL A 35 -6.21 -20.56 -8.43
C VAL A 35 -5.79 -19.15 -8.86
N PHE A 36 -5.33 -18.36 -7.89
CA PHE A 36 -4.81 -17.01 -8.11
C PHE A 36 -3.29 -17.04 -8.07
N LYS A 37 -2.64 -16.55 -9.11
CA LYS A 37 -1.22 -16.19 -9.09
C LYS A 37 -1.11 -14.69 -8.88
N VAL A 38 -0.61 -14.28 -7.73
CA VAL A 38 -0.64 -12.89 -7.23
C VAL A 38 0.76 -12.34 -7.18
N TYR A 39 0.98 -11.14 -7.70
CA TYR A 39 2.28 -10.48 -7.80
C TYR A 39 2.31 -9.23 -6.93
N GLY A 40 3.39 -9.07 -6.15
CA GLY A 40 3.56 -7.97 -5.20
C GLY A 40 2.64 -8.04 -3.98
N TRP A 41 2.68 -6.99 -3.16
CA TRP A 41 1.88 -6.88 -1.94
C TRP A 41 1.48 -5.43 -1.69
N GLY A 42 0.18 -5.18 -1.57
CA GLY A 42 -0.42 -3.86 -1.35
C GLY A 42 -1.23 -3.38 -2.54
N HIS A 43 -1.59 -2.10 -2.51
CA HIS A 43 -2.41 -1.48 -3.55
C HIS A 43 -1.63 -1.03 -4.80
N GLY A 44 -0.32 -1.12 -4.79
CA GLY A 44 0.52 -0.81 -5.93
C GLY A 44 0.73 0.68 -6.24
N VAL A 45 0.08 1.61 -5.55
CA VAL A 45 0.13 3.06 -5.85
C VAL A 45 1.16 3.78 -4.99
N GLY A 46 1.97 4.66 -5.59
CA GLY A 46 3.00 5.44 -4.90
C GLY A 46 4.29 4.67 -4.66
N MET A 47 4.92 4.80 -3.48
CA MET A 47 6.23 4.24 -3.21
C MET A 47 6.17 2.75 -2.80
N SER A 48 6.89 1.88 -3.54
CA SER A 48 7.19 0.53 -3.08
C SER A 48 8.24 0.59 -1.96
N GLN A 49 7.93 0.04 -0.79
CA GLN A 49 8.86 0.01 0.35
C GLN A 49 10.07 -0.90 0.04
N GLN A 50 9.84 -2.08 -0.56
CA GLN A 50 10.94 -2.96 -0.98
C GLN A 50 11.76 -2.34 -2.11
N GLY A 51 11.11 -1.62 -3.04
CA GLY A 51 11.80 -0.87 -4.09
C GLY A 51 12.65 0.27 -3.53
N ALA A 52 12.15 1.02 -2.55
CA ALA A 52 12.91 2.06 -1.85
C ALA A 52 14.14 1.46 -1.13
N ILE A 53 13.98 0.30 -0.48
CA ILE A 53 15.07 -0.44 0.16
C ILE A 53 16.13 -0.84 -0.88
N GLN A 54 15.71 -1.39 -2.03
CA GLN A 54 16.64 -1.80 -3.08
C GLN A 54 17.37 -0.59 -3.67
N MET A 55 16.65 0.49 -4.00
CA MET A 55 17.26 1.72 -4.50
C MET A 55 18.28 2.30 -3.52
N ALA A 56 18.00 2.28 -2.22
CA ALA A 56 18.94 2.74 -1.20
C ALA A 56 20.18 1.85 -1.11
N LYS A 57 20.04 0.53 -1.25
CA LYS A 57 21.18 -0.42 -1.34
C LYS A 57 22.03 -0.17 -2.58
N ASP A 58 21.41 0.24 -3.69
CA ASP A 58 22.05 0.58 -4.95
C ASP A 58 22.66 2.01 -4.94
N GLY A 59 22.66 2.69 -3.78
CA GLY A 59 23.29 3.99 -3.58
C GLY A 59 22.38 5.21 -3.90
N SER A 60 21.09 5.02 -4.14
CA SER A 60 20.17 6.13 -4.35
C SER A 60 19.91 6.88 -3.03
N SER A 61 19.94 8.21 -3.07
CA SER A 61 19.50 9.06 -1.97
C SER A 61 17.98 9.04 -1.82
N TYR A 62 17.47 9.37 -0.63
CA TYR A 62 16.02 9.49 -0.39
C TYR A 62 15.34 10.47 -1.36
N LYS A 63 16.05 11.52 -1.81
CA LYS A 63 15.54 12.47 -2.80
C LYS A 63 15.31 11.81 -4.16
N GLN A 64 16.23 10.96 -4.60
CA GLN A 64 16.11 10.19 -5.84
C GLN A 64 15.00 9.14 -5.73
N ILE A 65 14.88 8.48 -4.58
CA ILE A 65 13.80 7.52 -4.31
C ILE A 65 12.43 8.22 -4.42
N LEU A 66 12.24 9.35 -3.75
CA LEU A 66 10.98 10.09 -3.78
C LEU A 66 10.66 10.62 -5.19
N ALA A 67 11.65 11.14 -5.92
CA ALA A 67 11.48 11.59 -7.30
C ALA A 67 11.08 10.45 -8.25
N HIS A 68 11.56 9.23 -8.00
CA HIS A 68 11.22 8.04 -8.77
C HIS A 68 9.73 7.65 -8.62
N TYR A 69 9.20 7.69 -7.38
CA TYR A 69 7.84 7.23 -7.09
C TYR A 69 6.77 8.32 -7.17
N TYR A 70 7.17 9.60 -7.07
CA TYR A 70 6.26 10.75 -7.12
C TYR A 70 6.73 11.76 -8.18
N PRO A 71 6.65 11.40 -9.47
CA PRO A 71 7.13 12.25 -10.56
C PRO A 71 6.37 13.58 -10.60
N GLY A 72 7.07 14.65 -10.94
CA GLY A 72 6.50 16.01 -11.04
C GLY A 72 6.28 16.70 -9.70
N THR A 73 6.70 16.08 -8.57
CA THR A 73 6.73 16.72 -7.25
C THR A 73 8.09 17.32 -6.95
N THR A 74 8.15 18.18 -5.94
CA THR A 74 9.40 18.76 -5.41
C THR A 74 9.50 18.56 -3.90
N LEU A 75 10.72 18.60 -3.36
CA LEU A 75 10.92 18.61 -1.92
C LEU A 75 11.01 20.04 -1.42
N LYS A 76 10.24 20.36 -0.37
CA LYS A 76 10.29 21.65 0.33
C LYS A 76 10.50 21.45 1.82
N THR A 77 10.92 22.48 2.48
CA THR A 77 11.03 22.57 3.95
C THR A 77 9.79 23.26 4.50
N ASP A 78 9.15 22.65 5.48
CA ASP A 78 8.00 23.21 6.19
C ASP A 78 8.48 24.06 7.37
N SER A 79 8.38 25.38 7.25
CA SER A 79 8.72 26.32 8.32
C SER A 79 7.74 26.26 9.51
N ASN A 80 6.56 25.68 9.31
CA ASN A 80 5.48 25.59 10.30
C ASN A 80 5.27 24.13 10.77
N THR A 81 6.34 23.34 10.81
CA THR A 81 6.28 21.96 11.31
C THR A 81 5.79 21.94 12.75
N PRO A 82 4.69 21.23 13.08
CA PRO A 82 4.22 21.15 14.45
C PRO A 82 5.16 20.29 15.30
N LYS A 83 5.17 20.50 16.62
CA LYS A 83 5.92 19.67 17.57
C LYS A 83 5.22 18.33 17.86
N THR A 84 3.92 18.26 17.62
CA THR A 84 3.08 17.10 17.91
C THR A 84 2.16 16.78 16.74
N VAL A 85 1.67 15.55 16.69
CA VAL A 85 0.67 15.04 15.76
C VAL A 85 -0.47 14.44 16.57
N ILE A 86 -1.71 14.67 16.17
CA ILE A 86 -2.86 13.94 16.72
C ILE A 86 -3.00 12.64 15.92
N TYR A 87 -2.82 11.50 16.56
CA TYR A 87 -2.98 10.18 15.95
C TYR A 87 -4.01 9.37 16.72
N GLY A 88 -5.09 8.98 16.03
CA GLY A 88 -6.19 8.25 16.65
C GLY A 88 -6.89 9.01 17.81
N GLY A 89 -6.75 10.34 17.87
CA GLY A 89 -7.28 11.20 18.93
C GLY A 89 -6.29 11.52 20.04
N GLU A 90 -5.09 10.93 20.04
CA GLU A 90 -4.04 11.19 21.03
C GLU A 90 -2.95 12.12 20.48
N GLU A 91 -2.47 13.03 21.29
CA GLU A 91 -1.37 13.94 20.93
C GLU A 91 -0.03 13.26 21.18
N ILE A 92 0.78 13.12 20.11
CA ILE A 92 2.06 12.39 20.12
C ILE A 92 3.17 13.33 19.64
N PRO A 93 4.36 13.39 20.30
CA PRO A 93 5.52 14.12 19.80
C PRO A 93 5.88 13.69 18.37
N ILE A 94 6.17 14.65 17.48
CA ILE A 94 6.34 14.38 16.05
C ILE A 94 7.49 13.38 15.77
N VAL A 95 8.59 13.46 16.51
CA VAL A 95 9.71 12.52 16.38
C VAL A 95 9.25 11.09 16.72
N LYS A 96 8.54 10.93 17.85
CA LYS A 96 7.98 9.64 18.30
C LYS A 96 7.01 9.08 17.26
N TYR A 97 6.09 9.91 16.75
CA TYR A 97 5.12 9.51 15.71
C TYR A 97 5.82 9.03 14.44
N LEU A 98 6.76 9.82 13.91
CA LEU A 98 7.45 9.47 12.67
C LEU A 98 8.33 8.22 12.82
N CYS A 99 9.05 8.09 13.93
CA CYS A 99 9.86 6.90 14.21
C CYS A 99 8.98 5.64 14.39
N GLY A 100 7.91 5.71 15.17
CA GLY A 100 7.00 4.60 15.40
C GLY A 100 6.30 4.14 14.13
N THR A 101 5.81 5.09 13.31
CA THR A 101 5.21 4.80 12.01
C THR A 101 6.23 4.18 11.05
N THR A 102 7.40 4.78 10.89
CA THR A 102 8.43 4.28 9.97
C THR A 102 8.91 2.89 10.37
N LYS A 103 9.13 2.64 11.66
CA LYS A 103 9.49 1.31 12.17
C LYS A 103 8.43 0.28 11.84
N ARG A 104 7.16 0.61 12.01
CA ARG A 104 6.05 -0.33 11.75
C ARG A 104 5.87 -0.60 10.26
N GLU A 105 6.09 0.40 9.41
CA GLU A 105 5.86 0.32 7.96
C GLU A 105 7.01 -0.37 7.23
N ILE A 106 8.24 0.14 7.33
CA ILE A 106 9.37 -0.35 6.54
C ILE A 106 10.41 -1.15 7.35
N GLY A 107 10.33 -1.06 8.68
CA GLY A 107 11.27 -1.68 9.63
C GLY A 107 12.48 -0.81 9.92
N ALA A 108 12.84 -0.68 11.21
CA ALA A 108 13.92 0.19 11.68
C ALA A 108 15.33 -0.20 11.19
N GLY A 109 15.52 -1.45 10.75
CA GLY A 109 16.79 -1.97 10.18
C GLY A 109 16.96 -1.71 8.69
N SER A 110 16.05 -1.00 8.04
CA SER A 110 16.16 -0.66 6.61
C SER A 110 17.32 0.32 6.35
N PRO A 111 17.87 0.38 5.12
CA PRO A 111 18.90 1.35 4.76
C PRO A 111 18.47 2.79 5.06
N VAL A 112 19.40 3.63 5.51
CA VAL A 112 19.12 5.00 6.01
C VAL A 112 18.38 5.84 4.99
N GLU A 113 18.73 5.77 3.71
CA GLU A 113 18.05 6.54 2.66
C GLU A 113 16.61 6.06 2.41
N ALA A 114 16.33 4.76 2.58
CA ALA A 114 14.96 4.24 2.56
C ALA A 114 14.17 4.68 3.80
N LEU A 115 14.79 4.70 4.99
CA LEU A 115 14.18 5.25 6.20
C LEU A 115 13.81 6.73 6.01
N LYS A 116 14.73 7.55 5.47
CA LYS A 116 14.46 8.98 5.18
C LYS A 116 13.32 9.15 4.19
N ALA A 117 13.29 8.35 3.11
CA ALA A 117 12.18 8.39 2.13
C ALA A 117 10.84 8.08 2.81
N GLN A 118 10.78 7.04 3.65
CA GLN A 118 9.57 6.66 4.39
C GLN A 118 9.16 7.74 5.40
N LEU A 119 10.12 8.35 6.13
CA LEU A 119 9.86 9.45 7.06
C LEU A 119 9.25 10.66 6.35
N VAL A 120 9.81 11.05 5.19
CA VAL A 120 9.27 12.16 4.38
C VAL A 120 7.87 11.83 3.86
N CYS A 121 7.63 10.58 3.44
CA CYS A 121 6.28 10.13 3.05
C CYS A 121 5.30 10.22 4.22
N ALA A 122 5.66 9.69 5.39
CA ALA A 122 4.80 9.71 6.57
C ALA A 122 4.47 11.14 7.02
N TYR A 123 5.46 12.04 7.01
CA TYR A 123 5.26 13.45 7.31
C TYR A 123 4.34 14.14 6.28
N SER A 124 4.64 13.99 4.99
CA SER A 124 3.85 14.61 3.92
C SER A 124 2.40 14.14 3.95
N PHE A 125 2.19 12.84 4.19
CA PHE A 125 0.86 12.26 4.36
C PHE A 125 0.13 12.85 5.58
N ALA A 126 0.78 12.91 6.76
CA ALA A 126 0.20 13.53 7.96
C ALA A 126 -0.16 15.01 7.73
N LYS A 127 0.67 15.74 6.98
CA LYS A 127 0.42 17.14 6.60
C LYS A 127 -0.86 17.29 5.77
N THR A 128 -1.22 16.31 4.90
CA THR A 128 -2.49 16.32 4.17
C THR A 128 -3.73 16.16 5.07
N TYR A 129 -3.55 15.70 6.29
CA TYR A 129 -4.57 15.61 7.35
C TYR A 129 -4.49 16.76 8.36
N ASN A 130 -3.71 17.81 8.08
CA ASN A 130 -3.40 18.88 9.05
C ASN A 130 -2.91 18.31 10.39
N PHE A 131 -2.11 17.23 10.33
CA PHE A 131 -1.54 16.51 11.48
C PHE A 131 -2.58 15.92 12.44
N ASN A 132 -3.81 15.67 11.99
CA ASN A 132 -4.83 14.91 12.71
C ASN A 132 -5.10 13.61 11.93
N VAL A 133 -4.27 12.60 12.15
CA VAL A 133 -4.23 11.36 11.36
C VAL A 133 -5.10 10.30 12.02
N PRO A 134 -6.14 9.79 11.35
CA PRO A 134 -6.91 8.65 11.87
C PRO A 134 -6.02 7.41 12.02
N ALA A 135 -6.19 6.65 13.10
CA ALA A 135 -5.38 5.44 13.37
C ALA A 135 -5.50 4.36 12.27
N SER A 136 -6.54 4.43 11.45
CA SER A 136 -6.73 3.53 10.30
C SER A 136 -5.85 3.85 9.09
N GLN A 137 -5.15 5.00 9.08
CA GLN A 137 -4.40 5.50 7.92
C GLN A 137 -2.91 5.18 7.95
N HIS A 138 -2.32 5.06 9.13
CA HIS A 138 -0.93 4.64 9.33
C HIS A 138 -0.84 3.50 10.34
N ALA A 139 0.07 2.56 10.11
CA ALA A 139 0.48 1.65 11.16
C ALA A 139 1.45 2.41 12.09
N TYR A 140 1.32 2.20 13.40
CA TYR A 140 2.13 2.89 14.41
C TYR A 140 2.55 1.93 15.52
N ASP A 141 3.77 2.07 16.01
CA ASP A 141 4.33 1.31 17.13
C ASP A 141 4.65 2.29 18.28
N ASP A 142 3.74 2.37 19.24
CA ASP A 142 3.88 3.25 20.41
C ASP A 142 5.02 2.84 21.34
N GLY A 143 5.31 1.54 21.43
CA GLY A 143 6.33 0.97 22.30
C GLY A 143 7.75 1.00 21.73
N TYR A 144 7.96 1.59 20.54
CA TYR A 144 9.28 1.58 19.93
C TYR A 144 10.25 2.56 20.63
N ALA A 145 11.28 2.00 21.26
CA ALA A 145 12.40 2.76 21.81
C ALA A 145 13.33 3.22 20.67
N TYR A 146 13.16 4.44 20.19
CA TYR A 146 13.83 4.96 19.01
C TYR A 146 15.12 5.73 19.33
N GLU A 147 15.29 6.24 20.55
CA GLU A 147 16.36 7.13 20.95
C GLU A 147 17.75 6.54 20.64
N GLY A 148 18.60 7.32 20.00
CA GLY A 148 19.96 6.94 19.64
C GLY A 148 20.10 5.95 18.48
N THR A 149 18.98 5.43 17.93
CA THR A 149 19.00 4.51 16.78
C THR A 149 19.33 5.21 15.45
N ALA A 150 19.64 4.44 14.40
CA ALA A 150 19.83 4.98 13.06
C ALA A 150 18.55 5.63 12.52
N LEU A 151 17.37 5.07 12.86
CA LEU A 151 16.08 5.64 12.49
C LEU A 151 15.86 7.01 13.19
N HIS A 152 16.19 7.13 14.47
CA HIS A 152 16.11 8.40 15.17
C HIS A 152 16.98 9.49 14.51
N LYS A 153 18.24 9.16 14.22
CA LYS A 153 19.16 10.07 13.52
C LYS A 153 18.61 10.49 12.14
N ALA A 154 18.11 9.54 11.37
CA ALA A 154 17.47 9.84 10.08
C ALA A 154 16.22 10.73 10.24
N CYS A 155 15.44 10.54 11.30
CA CYS A 155 14.28 11.38 11.61
C CYS A 155 14.70 12.83 11.93
N LEU A 156 15.71 13.03 12.78
CA LEU A 156 16.23 14.35 13.10
C LEU A 156 16.76 15.07 11.84
N GLU A 157 17.46 14.34 10.94
CA GLU A 157 17.94 14.91 9.68
C GLU A 157 16.77 15.37 8.77
N VAL A 158 15.71 14.56 8.64
CA VAL A 158 14.50 14.92 7.86
C VAL A 158 13.76 16.11 8.48
N LEU A 159 13.80 16.23 9.80
CA LEU A 159 13.20 17.35 10.54
C LEU A 159 14.11 18.58 10.63
N ASN A 160 15.34 18.52 10.12
CA ASN A 160 16.38 19.55 10.27
C ASN A 160 16.63 19.92 11.74
N MET A 161 16.75 18.91 12.60
CA MET A 161 16.99 19.02 14.04
C MET A 161 18.33 18.39 14.41
N SER A 162 18.95 18.90 15.46
CA SER A 162 20.16 18.31 16.06
C SER A 162 19.80 17.47 17.31
N SER A 163 18.66 17.76 17.93
CA SER A 163 18.12 17.05 19.10
C SER A 163 16.59 17.16 19.13
N ASP A 164 15.93 16.33 19.92
CA ASP A 164 14.47 16.31 20.08
C ASP A 164 13.90 17.61 20.67
N SER A 165 14.74 18.44 21.28
CA SER A 165 14.35 19.73 21.84
C SER A 165 14.31 20.87 20.81
N ASP A 166 14.88 20.68 19.63
CA ASP A 166 14.95 21.70 18.60
C ASP A 166 13.55 21.99 17.99
N THR A 167 13.44 23.12 17.32
CA THR A 167 12.24 23.42 16.54
C THR A 167 12.32 22.71 15.19
N PRO A 168 11.38 21.78 14.90
CA PRO A 168 11.41 21.03 13.66
C PRO A 168 11.14 21.90 12.45
N LYS A 169 11.81 21.57 11.31
CA LYS A 169 11.58 22.13 9.98
C LYS A 169 11.60 20.98 8.97
N ALA A 170 10.53 20.22 8.93
CA ALA A 170 10.48 18.98 8.19
C ALA A 170 10.61 19.16 6.67
N VAL A 171 11.31 18.22 6.03
CA VAL A 171 11.25 18.05 4.60
C VAL A 171 9.94 17.35 4.23
N TYR A 172 9.24 17.82 3.20
CA TYR A 172 8.03 17.20 2.69
C TYR A 172 7.96 17.21 1.16
N VAL A 173 7.12 16.34 0.61
CA VAL A 173 6.83 16.28 -0.81
C VAL A 173 5.74 17.30 -1.15
N ASP A 174 6.07 18.25 -2.02
CA ASP A 174 5.19 19.32 -2.49
C ASP A 174 4.71 19.02 -3.91
N TYR A 175 3.44 19.25 -4.15
CA TYR A 175 2.86 19.31 -5.48
C TYR A 175 2.04 20.59 -5.63
N ASN A 176 2.49 21.48 -6.52
CA ASN A 176 1.83 22.75 -6.80
C ASN A 176 1.51 23.61 -5.57
N GLY A 177 2.42 23.67 -4.60
CA GLY A 177 2.29 24.50 -3.38
C GLY A 177 1.53 23.82 -2.24
N SER A 178 1.15 22.57 -2.37
CA SER A 178 0.44 21.79 -1.34
C SER A 178 1.19 20.50 -1.04
N ALA A 179 1.02 19.98 0.18
CA ALA A 179 1.59 18.68 0.52
C ALA A 179 1.01 17.59 -0.38
N ALA A 180 1.88 16.78 -0.99
CA ALA A 180 1.48 15.64 -1.78
C ALA A 180 0.97 14.50 -0.86
N ARG A 181 -0.06 13.80 -1.30
CA ARG A 181 -0.55 12.58 -0.63
C ARG A 181 0.37 11.42 -0.99
N THR A 182 1.39 11.21 -0.19
CA THR A 182 2.47 10.24 -0.40
C THR A 182 2.11 8.86 0.13
N VAL A 183 1.23 8.17 -0.57
CA VAL A 183 0.87 6.78 -0.25
C VAL A 183 1.99 5.81 -0.60
N TYR A 184 2.10 4.69 0.11
CA TYR A 184 3.12 3.67 -0.08
C TYR A 184 2.56 2.28 0.21
N PHE A 185 3.28 1.24 -0.18
CA PHE A 185 2.87 -0.16 -0.04
C PHE A 185 4.11 -1.07 0.02
N ASP A 186 3.95 -2.34 0.39
CA ASP A 186 5.09 -3.25 0.61
C ASP A 186 5.92 -3.47 -0.67
N SER A 187 5.36 -4.15 -1.68
CA SER A 187 6.13 -4.53 -2.89
C SER A 187 5.27 -4.53 -4.14
N VAL A 188 5.90 -4.17 -5.26
CA VAL A 188 5.24 -4.01 -6.54
C VAL A 188 5.17 -5.31 -7.34
N GLY A 189 4.16 -5.44 -8.21
CA GLY A 189 4.01 -6.53 -9.17
C GLY A 189 4.72 -6.28 -10.51
N GLY A 190 5.80 -5.46 -10.52
CA GLY A 190 6.55 -5.08 -11.71
C GLY A 190 6.70 -3.57 -11.88
N LYS A 191 5.64 -2.84 -12.13
CA LYS A 191 5.57 -1.37 -12.12
C LYS A 191 4.44 -0.92 -11.20
N THR A 192 4.52 0.30 -10.66
CA THR A 192 3.46 0.84 -9.81
C THR A 192 2.15 1.06 -10.56
N ALA A 193 1.03 0.91 -9.85
CA ALA A 193 -0.32 1.22 -10.35
C ALA A 193 -0.62 2.73 -10.25
N SER A 194 -1.60 3.21 -11.05
CA SER A 194 -2.10 4.57 -10.91
C SER A 194 -3.20 4.68 -9.86
N ALA A 195 -3.30 5.85 -9.20
CA ALA A 195 -4.39 6.15 -8.28
C ALA A 195 -5.75 6.21 -9.00
N ALA A 196 -5.75 6.67 -10.25
CA ALA A 196 -6.95 6.74 -11.08
C ALA A 196 -7.54 5.35 -11.34
N ASP A 197 -6.71 4.38 -11.77
CA ASP A 197 -7.17 3.02 -12.07
C ASP A 197 -7.52 2.23 -10.80
N THR A 198 -6.76 2.45 -9.71
CA THR A 198 -6.95 1.71 -8.47
C THR A 198 -8.15 2.19 -7.66
N TRP A 199 -8.35 3.53 -7.58
CA TRP A 199 -9.32 4.16 -6.70
C TRP A 199 -10.26 5.16 -7.39
N GLY A 200 -10.10 5.41 -8.70
CA GLY A 200 -10.80 6.51 -9.39
C GLY A 200 -10.30 7.91 -9.00
N ALA A 201 -9.13 7.98 -8.35
CA ALA A 201 -8.60 9.23 -7.78
C ALA A 201 -7.73 9.98 -8.81
N THR A 202 -8.36 10.80 -9.65
CA THR A 202 -7.70 11.59 -10.71
C THR A 202 -7.06 12.89 -10.23
N GLN A 203 -7.35 13.32 -9.00
CA GLN A 203 -6.83 14.54 -8.39
C GLN A 203 -5.35 14.45 -7.97
N TYR A 204 -4.72 13.28 -8.09
CA TYR A 204 -3.32 13.03 -7.74
C TYR A 204 -2.50 12.65 -8.98
N PRO A 205 -2.23 13.57 -9.94
CA PRO A 205 -1.57 13.21 -11.20
C PRO A 205 -0.12 12.71 -11.02
N TYR A 206 0.54 13.04 -9.91
CA TYR A 206 1.84 12.48 -9.53
C TYR A 206 1.77 11.01 -9.05
N LEU A 207 0.57 10.45 -8.84
CA LEU A 207 0.32 9.02 -8.60
C LEU A 207 -0.15 8.33 -9.89
N SER A 208 0.51 8.63 -10.99
CA SER A 208 0.17 8.13 -12.34
C SER A 208 0.52 6.65 -12.55
N GLY A 209 1.29 6.07 -11.65
CA GLY A 209 1.82 4.71 -11.82
C GLY A 209 2.97 4.63 -12.84
N GLY A 210 3.41 3.42 -13.14
CA GLY A 210 4.46 3.16 -14.14
C GLY A 210 5.89 3.28 -13.62
N ALA A 211 6.11 3.66 -12.35
CA ALA A 211 7.44 3.61 -11.76
C ALA A 211 7.95 2.15 -11.76
N SER A 212 9.14 1.93 -12.34
CA SER A 212 9.70 0.59 -12.48
C SER A 212 10.11 0.01 -11.14
N CYS A 213 9.84 -1.29 -10.99
CA CYS A 213 10.33 -2.10 -9.89
C CYS A 213 11.87 -2.13 -9.88
N LYS A 214 12.45 -1.98 -8.72
CA LYS A 214 13.90 -2.16 -8.47
C LYS A 214 14.17 -3.36 -7.59
N GLU A 215 13.14 -3.87 -6.94
CA GLU A 215 13.17 -5.12 -6.18
C GLU A 215 12.80 -6.32 -7.04
N GLU A 216 13.11 -7.52 -6.55
CA GLU A 216 12.62 -8.76 -7.14
C GLU A 216 11.09 -8.87 -6.99
N VAL A 217 10.40 -9.16 -8.09
CA VAL A 217 8.94 -9.33 -8.10
C VAL A 217 8.58 -10.62 -7.38
N ARG A 218 7.93 -10.49 -6.24
CA ARG A 218 7.44 -11.62 -5.46
C ARG A 218 6.09 -12.09 -5.99
N SER A 219 5.92 -13.40 -6.10
CA SER A 219 4.63 -14.01 -6.43
C SER A 219 4.19 -14.99 -5.36
N THR A 220 2.87 -15.13 -5.22
CA THR A 220 2.24 -16.13 -4.34
C THR A 220 1.07 -16.77 -5.05
N THR A 221 0.87 -18.07 -4.83
CA THR A 221 -0.33 -18.77 -5.30
C THR A 221 -1.32 -18.89 -4.15
N VAL A 222 -2.58 -18.52 -4.42
CA VAL A 222 -3.69 -18.63 -3.47
C VAL A 222 -4.78 -19.47 -4.11
N GLU A 223 -5.19 -20.53 -3.43
CA GLU A 223 -6.27 -21.42 -3.86
C GLU A 223 -7.50 -21.18 -2.99
N ILE A 224 -8.66 -21.04 -3.63
CA ILE A 224 -9.95 -20.83 -2.96
C ILE A 224 -10.93 -21.81 -3.56
N SER A 225 -11.55 -22.68 -2.74
CA SER A 225 -12.58 -23.63 -3.20
C SER A 225 -13.75 -22.87 -3.84
N ALA A 226 -14.44 -23.48 -4.81
CA ALA A 226 -15.63 -22.88 -5.41
C ALA A 226 -16.69 -22.55 -4.34
N ALA A 227 -16.86 -23.42 -3.35
CA ALA A 227 -17.77 -23.21 -2.24
C ALA A 227 -17.41 -21.95 -1.42
N ASP A 228 -16.13 -21.76 -1.09
CA ASP A 228 -15.68 -20.57 -0.35
C ASP A 228 -15.74 -19.31 -1.24
N MET A 229 -15.40 -19.40 -2.51
CA MET A 229 -15.54 -18.30 -3.46
C MET A 229 -16.99 -17.81 -3.54
N LYS A 230 -17.95 -18.73 -3.65
CA LYS A 230 -19.39 -18.40 -3.59
C LYS A 230 -19.75 -17.64 -2.32
N LYS A 231 -19.26 -18.10 -1.15
CA LYS A 231 -19.48 -17.40 0.13
C LYS A 231 -18.89 -15.99 0.12
N TYR A 232 -17.66 -15.79 -0.37
CA TYR A 232 -17.06 -14.45 -0.46
C TYR A 232 -17.85 -13.52 -1.35
N ILE A 233 -18.31 -14.00 -2.52
CA ILE A 233 -19.08 -13.21 -3.48
C ILE A 233 -20.44 -12.82 -2.87
N LEU A 234 -21.19 -13.76 -2.34
CA LEU A 234 -22.53 -13.49 -1.79
C LEU A 234 -22.48 -12.69 -0.48
N ASN A 235 -21.43 -12.83 0.34
CA ASN A 235 -21.21 -11.99 1.51
C ASN A 235 -20.86 -10.53 1.13
N TYR A 236 -20.27 -10.31 -0.04
CA TYR A 236 -20.02 -8.97 -0.56
C TYR A 236 -21.29 -8.33 -1.09
N ASN A 237 -22.07 -9.08 -1.87
CA ASN A 237 -23.37 -8.65 -2.38
C ASN A 237 -24.22 -9.88 -2.73
N GLU A 238 -25.31 -10.08 -1.97
CA GLU A 238 -26.21 -11.22 -2.15
C GLU A 238 -27.03 -11.20 -3.45
N ASP A 239 -27.16 -10.03 -4.08
CA ASP A 239 -27.85 -9.87 -5.36
C ASP A 239 -27.04 -10.31 -6.58
N ILE A 240 -25.75 -10.70 -6.41
CA ILE A 240 -24.92 -11.21 -7.50
C ILE A 240 -25.43 -12.58 -7.95
N LYS A 241 -25.78 -12.66 -9.23
CA LYS A 241 -26.19 -13.92 -9.85
C LYS A 241 -24.96 -14.65 -10.39
N LEU A 242 -24.75 -15.85 -9.88
CA LEU A 242 -23.68 -16.74 -10.34
C LEU A 242 -24.24 -17.72 -11.37
N ASP A 243 -23.43 -18.03 -12.36
CA ASP A 243 -23.70 -19.11 -13.32
C ASP A 243 -23.66 -20.48 -12.60
N ASP A 244 -24.33 -21.49 -13.17
CA ASP A 244 -24.31 -22.85 -12.64
C ASP A 244 -22.90 -23.47 -12.75
N ASP A 245 -22.13 -23.09 -13.79
CA ASP A 245 -20.72 -23.47 -13.92
C ASP A 245 -19.81 -22.46 -13.23
N PRO A 246 -19.06 -22.86 -12.18
CA PRO A 246 -18.11 -21.99 -11.50
C PRO A 246 -17.03 -21.38 -12.42
N ALA A 247 -16.69 -22.03 -13.51
CA ALA A 247 -15.73 -21.49 -14.50
C ALA A 247 -16.15 -20.12 -15.04
N ASN A 248 -17.44 -19.81 -15.04
CA ASN A 248 -18.01 -18.56 -15.54
C ASN A 248 -18.17 -17.46 -14.47
N TRP A 249 -17.79 -17.72 -13.21
CA TRP A 249 -18.00 -16.74 -12.12
C TRP A 249 -17.06 -15.55 -12.17
N LEU A 250 -15.82 -15.74 -12.62
CA LEU A 250 -14.79 -14.70 -12.62
C LEU A 250 -14.21 -14.51 -14.03
N GLU A 251 -14.11 -13.25 -14.45
CA GLU A 251 -13.44 -12.88 -15.71
C GLU A 251 -12.75 -11.54 -15.57
N ILE A 252 -11.43 -11.49 -15.83
CA ILE A 252 -10.70 -10.22 -15.88
C ILE A 252 -11.08 -9.48 -17.16
N ILE A 253 -11.80 -8.36 -17.02
CA ILE A 253 -12.28 -7.55 -18.14
C ILE A 253 -11.16 -6.63 -18.66
N SER A 254 -10.38 -6.04 -17.75
CA SER A 254 -9.29 -5.14 -18.11
C SER A 254 -8.24 -5.05 -17.02
N HIS A 255 -7.02 -4.78 -17.46
CA HIS A 255 -5.87 -4.48 -16.61
C HIS A 255 -5.07 -3.32 -17.19
N ASP A 256 -4.16 -2.73 -16.43
CA ASP A 256 -3.37 -1.54 -16.80
C ASP A 256 -2.15 -1.84 -17.69
N GLY A 257 -2.23 -2.91 -18.46
CA GLY A 257 -1.13 -3.43 -19.25
C GLY A 257 -0.15 -4.27 -18.44
N ALA A 258 0.85 -4.83 -19.11
CA ALA A 258 1.85 -5.68 -18.44
C ALA A 258 2.74 -4.85 -17.51
N ARG A 259 2.39 -4.81 -16.24
CA ARG A 259 3.20 -4.23 -15.15
C ARG A 259 4.19 -5.24 -14.58
N SER A 260 3.93 -6.53 -14.82
CA SER A 260 4.87 -7.65 -14.67
C SER A 260 4.91 -8.44 -15.98
N GLU A 261 5.84 -9.37 -16.12
CA GLU A 261 5.96 -10.23 -17.33
C GLU A 261 4.68 -11.04 -17.61
N ASN A 262 3.89 -11.33 -16.59
CA ASN A 262 2.78 -12.27 -16.66
C ASN A 262 1.39 -11.65 -16.46
N CYS A 263 1.29 -10.46 -15.85
CA CYS A 263 0.01 -9.77 -15.67
C CYS A 263 0.19 -8.26 -15.41
N GLY A 264 -0.92 -7.52 -15.48
CA GLY A 264 -1.04 -6.15 -15.00
C GLY A 264 -1.89 -6.07 -13.74
N TYR A 265 -2.02 -4.88 -13.16
CA TYR A 265 -3.01 -4.64 -12.13
C TYR A 265 -4.41 -4.71 -12.74
N VAL A 266 -5.27 -5.52 -12.16
CA VAL A 266 -6.66 -5.67 -12.62
C VAL A 266 -7.42 -4.37 -12.35
N ILE A 267 -7.90 -3.72 -13.41
CA ILE A 267 -8.75 -2.52 -13.32
C ILE A 267 -10.19 -2.95 -13.09
N LYS A 268 -10.69 -3.89 -13.91
CA LYS A 268 -12.06 -4.41 -13.83
C LYS A 268 -12.08 -5.92 -13.90
N ILE A 269 -12.89 -6.54 -13.06
CA ILE A 269 -13.19 -7.96 -13.05
C ILE A 269 -14.71 -8.16 -13.00
N ARG A 270 -15.23 -9.06 -13.85
CA ARG A 270 -16.61 -9.54 -13.75
C ARG A 270 -16.67 -10.59 -12.63
N VAL A 271 -17.69 -10.47 -11.79
CA VAL A 271 -18.01 -11.37 -10.69
C VAL A 271 -19.48 -11.74 -10.82
N GLY A 272 -19.78 -12.93 -11.33
CA GLY A 272 -21.13 -13.28 -11.76
C GLY A 272 -21.67 -12.29 -12.80
N ASP A 273 -22.84 -11.71 -12.56
CA ASP A 273 -23.49 -10.71 -13.41
C ASP A 273 -23.05 -9.25 -13.15
N LYS A 274 -22.13 -9.00 -12.21
CA LYS A 274 -21.65 -7.66 -11.84
C LYS A 274 -20.18 -7.45 -12.19
N THR A 275 -19.79 -6.18 -12.31
CA THR A 275 -18.40 -5.78 -12.51
C THR A 275 -17.93 -4.96 -11.30
N VAL A 276 -16.74 -5.27 -10.79
CA VAL A 276 -16.09 -4.55 -9.69
C VAL A 276 -14.67 -4.16 -10.09
N SER A 277 -14.07 -3.16 -9.40
CA SER A 277 -12.65 -2.88 -9.59
C SER A 277 -11.79 -4.00 -8.99
N GLY A 278 -10.60 -4.25 -9.56
CA GLY A 278 -9.68 -5.26 -9.04
C GLY A 278 -9.29 -5.01 -7.58
N ASN A 279 -9.10 -3.74 -7.19
CA ASN A 279 -8.83 -3.41 -5.80
C ASN A 279 -10.04 -3.68 -4.87
N ASN A 280 -11.27 -3.38 -5.31
CA ASN A 280 -12.46 -3.75 -4.54
C ASN A 280 -12.67 -5.27 -4.48
N PHE A 281 -12.35 -6.00 -5.54
CA PHE A 281 -12.35 -7.46 -5.53
C PHE A 281 -11.40 -7.99 -4.46
N ARG A 282 -10.15 -7.52 -4.45
CA ARG A 282 -9.16 -7.87 -3.42
C ARG A 282 -9.64 -7.51 -2.00
N ALA A 283 -10.06 -6.25 -1.81
CA ALA A 283 -10.30 -5.70 -0.48
C ALA A 283 -11.68 -6.06 0.08
N LYS A 284 -12.74 -5.97 -0.74
CA LYS A 284 -14.12 -6.09 -0.29
C LYS A 284 -14.69 -7.49 -0.54
N VAL A 285 -14.46 -8.07 -1.72
CA VAL A 285 -14.94 -9.44 -2.03
C VAL A 285 -14.09 -10.46 -1.29
N LEU A 286 -12.78 -10.47 -1.53
CA LEU A 286 -11.86 -11.47 -0.96
C LEU A 286 -11.33 -11.12 0.43
N LYS A 287 -11.67 -9.96 1.00
CA LYS A 287 -11.24 -9.51 2.33
C LYS A 287 -9.74 -9.72 2.55
N TYR A 288 -8.93 -9.28 1.57
CA TYR A 288 -7.46 -9.37 1.54
C TYR A 288 -6.88 -10.80 1.54
N LYS A 289 -7.64 -11.82 1.11
CA LYS A 289 -7.09 -13.18 0.89
C LYS A 289 -5.99 -13.19 -0.17
N ILE A 290 -6.09 -12.33 -1.18
CA ILE A 290 -5.00 -12.04 -2.11
C ILE A 290 -4.32 -10.71 -1.72
N ARG A 291 -2.98 -10.69 -1.78
CA ARG A 291 -2.17 -9.59 -1.25
C ARG A 291 -2.10 -8.36 -2.15
N SER A 292 -2.36 -8.54 -3.45
CA SER A 292 -2.33 -7.49 -4.47
C SER A 292 -3.49 -7.69 -5.43
N HIS A 293 -3.87 -6.64 -6.15
CA HIS A 293 -4.78 -6.75 -7.29
C HIS A 293 -4.02 -6.90 -8.64
N CYS A 294 -2.70 -7.13 -8.59
CA CYS A 294 -1.92 -7.63 -9.73
C CYS A 294 -1.95 -9.16 -9.68
N PHE A 295 -2.88 -9.79 -10.38
CA PHE A 295 -3.09 -11.23 -10.34
C PHE A 295 -3.64 -11.79 -11.65
N THR A 296 -3.43 -13.10 -11.86
CA THR A 296 -4.20 -13.93 -12.77
C THR A 296 -5.10 -14.85 -11.97
N VAL A 297 -6.18 -15.32 -12.57
CA VAL A 297 -7.10 -16.30 -11.97
C VAL A 297 -7.50 -17.32 -12.99
N GLU A 298 -7.53 -18.58 -12.59
CA GLU A 298 -8.09 -19.71 -13.35
C GLU A 298 -8.98 -20.57 -12.46
N TYR A 299 -10.00 -21.19 -13.05
CA TYR A 299 -10.79 -22.21 -12.39
C TYR A 299 -10.23 -23.59 -12.75
N VAL A 300 -9.99 -24.41 -11.73
CA VAL A 300 -9.54 -25.81 -11.86
C VAL A 300 -10.69 -26.69 -11.39
N PRO A 301 -11.33 -27.47 -12.26
CA PRO A 301 -12.39 -28.40 -11.86
C PRO A 301 -11.85 -29.46 -10.90
N ALA A 302 -12.78 -30.17 -10.23
CA ALA A 302 -12.47 -31.23 -9.27
C ALA A 302 -11.83 -32.47 -9.91
#